data_ff4f4560b07bfd0e5e459f68edadb2db
#
_entry.id   ff4f4560b07bfd0e5e459f68edadb2db
#
_cell.length_a   1.000
_cell.length_b   1.000
_cell.length_c   1.000
_cell.angle_alpha   90.00
_cell.angle_beta   90.00
_cell.angle_gamma   90.00
#
_symmetry.space_group_name_H-M   'P 1'
#
loop_
_entity.id
_entity.type
_entity.pdbx_description
1 polymer ?
#
loop_
_entity_poly.entity_id
_entity_poly.type
_entity_poly.pdbx_seq_one_letter_code
_entity_poly.pdbx_strand_id
1 'polypeptide(L)'
;MTHARTGPRARGGVLVVAAVPAERDAVAGAFPGASREAALPGVTVVEVADGPDVLAAGVGPARAAASTATALTAAALTGRPYDLVVSAGIAGGFAPHAPVGSLVVADEITVADLGAGTADGFLPVTALGFGTVTHLPPAALVRDAAAAAGALTGAVLTVSTVTGTAARAAHLGDLHPRALAEAMEGFGVAEAAAAHGVPVLEIRAVSNPVGPRDRDAWRIGDALTALTEGFGKLAPVLESWNRHDQ
;
A
#
# COMPACT_ATOMS: atom_id res chain seq x y z
N MET A 1 0.51 30.82 12.63
CA MET A 1 -0.68 30.71 11.76
C MET A 1 -0.18 30.21 10.41
N THR A 2 -0.26 28.93 10.17
CA THR A 2 0.22 28.27 8.93
C THR A 2 -0.91 28.36 7.91
N HIS A 3 -0.69 29.05 6.80
CA HIS A 3 -1.67 29.13 5.72
C HIS A 3 -1.88 27.73 5.14
N ALA A 4 -3.07 27.18 5.34
CA ALA A 4 -3.52 26.04 4.55
C ALA A 4 -3.46 26.40 3.06
N ARG A 5 -3.06 25.47 2.19
CA ARG A 5 -3.21 25.65 0.74
C ARG A 5 -4.71 25.85 0.47
N THR A 6 -5.12 27.10 0.22
CA THR A 6 -6.52 27.50 0.02
C THR A 6 -6.84 27.59 -1.47
N GLY A 7 -6.83 26.48 -2.17
CA GLY A 7 -7.24 26.42 -3.58
C GLY A 7 -7.52 24.98 -3.99
N PRO A 8 -8.39 24.75 -5.01
CA PRO A 8 -8.52 23.41 -5.57
C PRO A 8 -7.15 22.92 -6.05
N ARG A 9 -6.85 21.63 -5.87
CA ARG A 9 -5.67 21.03 -6.50
C ARG A 9 -5.82 21.20 -8.01
N ALA A 10 -4.79 21.69 -8.66
CA ALA A 10 -4.81 21.88 -10.13
C ALA A 10 -4.84 20.55 -10.89
N ARG A 11 -4.54 19.43 -10.21
CA ARG A 11 -4.61 18.03 -10.68
C ARG A 11 -5.11 17.15 -9.55
N GLY A 12 -5.60 15.95 -9.87
CA GLY A 12 -6.08 14.96 -8.92
C GLY A 12 -5.06 14.67 -7.81
N GLY A 13 -5.52 14.68 -6.56
CA GLY A 13 -4.65 14.45 -5.41
C GLY A 13 -4.35 12.97 -5.23
N VAL A 14 -3.09 12.61 -5.00
CA VAL A 14 -2.67 11.27 -4.61
C VAL A 14 -2.32 11.24 -3.13
N LEU A 15 -2.86 10.26 -2.41
CA LEU A 15 -2.50 9.97 -1.02
C LEU A 15 -1.68 8.69 -0.98
N VAL A 16 -0.44 8.76 -0.52
CA VAL A 16 0.37 7.57 -0.26
C VAL A 16 0.34 7.24 1.23
N VAL A 17 0.05 5.98 1.54
CA VAL A 17 -0.13 5.47 2.89
C VAL A 17 0.96 4.43 3.18
N ALA A 18 1.87 4.75 4.07
CA ALA A 18 2.90 3.85 4.58
C ALA A 18 2.58 3.42 6.01
N ALA A 19 3.21 2.35 6.51
CA ALA A 19 2.99 1.89 7.88
C ALA A 19 3.73 2.76 8.90
N VAL A 20 4.98 3.07 8.63
CA VAL A 20 5.90 3.69 9.59
C VAL A 20 6.59 4.95 9.01
N PRO A 21 7.12 5.83 9.88
CA PRO A 21 7.79 7.06 9.43
C PRO A 21 8.92 6.81 8.43
N ALA A 22 9.73 5.76 8.59
CA ALA A 22 10.84 5.46 7.68
C ALA A 22 10.38 5.19 6.23
N GLU A 23 9.26 4.49 6.06
CA GLU A 23 8.67 4.24 4.74
C GLU A 23 8.04 5.52 4.16
N ARG A 24 7.31 6.28 5.00
CA ARG A 24 6.78 7.60 4.62
C ARG A 24 7.88 8.51 4.10
N ASP A 25 8.99 8.60 4.84
CA ASP A 25 10.10 9.47 4.51
C ASP A 25 10.84 8.98 3.24
N ALA A 26 10.93 7.67 3.03
CA ALA A 26 11.46 7.09 1.80
C ALA A 26 10.61 7.47 0.57
N VAL A 27 9.28 7.41 0.69
CA VAL A 27 8.37 7.85 -0.39
C VAL A 27 8.48 9.36 -0.61
N ALA A 28 8.40 10.17 0.46
CA ALA A 28 8.48 11.62 0.36
C ALA A 28 9.82 12.08 -0.25
N GLY A 29 10.91 11.38 0.07
CA GLY A 29 12.26 11.65 -0.46
C GLY A 29 12.42 11.43 -1.96
N ALA A 30 11.48 10.75 -2.61
CA ALA A 30 11.46 10.60 -4.07
C ALA A 30 11.06 11.90 -4.80
N PHE A 31 10.49 12.87 -4.09
CA PHE A 31 9.96 14.10 -4.65
C PHE A 31 10.77 15.30 -4.14
N PRO A 32 11.33 16.15 -5.03
CA PRO A 32 12.26 17.21 -4.64
C PRO A 32 11.59 18.44 -4.00
N GLY A 33 10.27 18.46 -3.90
CA GLY A 33 9.51 19.59 -3.39
C GLY A 33 9.65 19.81 -1.89
N ALA A 34 9.42 21.02 -1.41
CA ALA A 34 9.32 21.31 0.02
C ALA A 34 8.13 20.54 0.62
N SER A 35 8.29 20.04 1.84
CA SER A 35 7.23 19.33 2.55
C SER A 35 6.73 20.12 3.76
N ARG A 36 5.45 19.91 4.11
CA ARG A 36 4.81 20.50 5.27
C ARG A 36 3.93 19.46 5.97
N GLU A 37 3.99 19.44 7.29
CA GLU A 37 3.11 18.59 8.08
C GLU A 37 1.73 19.24 8.29
N ALA A 38 0.68 18.47 8.10
CA ALA A 38 -0.70 18.80 8.42
C ALA A 38 -1.23 17.80 9.45
N ALA A 39 -1.48 18.28 10.67
CA ALA A 39 -2.00 17.46 11.75
C ALA A 39 -3.51 17.24 11.58
N LEU A 40 -3.92 15.98 11.64
CA LEU A 40 -5.32 15.54 11.69
C LEU A 40 -5.55 14.75 12.99
N PRO A 41 -6.80 14.49 13.40
CA PRO A 41 -7.05 13.64 14.56
C PRO A 41 -6.39 12.26 14.43
N GLY A 42 -5.38 11.99 15.26
CA GLY A 42 -4.68 10.72 15.34
C GLY A 42 -3.72 10.38 14.20
N VAL A 43 -3.49 11.28 13.23
CA VAL A 43 -2.56 11.09 12.12
C VAL A 43 -1.98 12.41 11.64
N THR A 44 -0.76 12.38 11.11
CA THR A 44 -0.11 13.52 10.46
C THR A 44 0.11 13.20 8.98
N VAL A 45 -0.33 14.08 8.12
CA VAL A 45 -0.09 14.01 6.67
C VAL A 45 1.09 14.91 6.33
N VAL A 46 2.04 14.41 5.57
CA VAL A 46 3.13 15.18 4.98
C VAL A 46 2.67 15.60 3.58
N GLU A 47 2.35 16.87 3.41
CA GLU A 47 2.04 17.46 2.11
C GLU A 47 3.35 17.78 1.40
N VAL A 48 3.63 17.13 0.26
CA VAL A 48 4.82 17.39 -0.56
C VAL A 48 4.43 18.31 -1.70
N ALA A 49 5.16 19.42 -1.86
CA ALA A 49 4.98 20.27 -3.02
C ALA A 49 5.39 19.49 -4.29
N ASP A 50 4.59 19.56 -5.33
CA ASP A 50 4.84 18.85 -6.60
C ASP A 50 4.95 17.32 -6.47
N GLY A 51 4.29 16.75 -5.44
CA GLY A 51 4.25 15.32 -5.16
C GLY A 51 2.94 14.87 -4.49
N PRO A 52 2.83 13.59 -4.13
CA PRO A 52 1.70 13.07 -3.37
C PRO A 52 1.74 13.57 -1.92
N ASP A 53 0.60 13.60 -1.28
CA ASP A 53 0.57 13.66 0.18
C ASP A 53 0.91 12.28 0.75
N VAL A 54 1.70 12.23 1.80
CA VAL A 54 2.17 10.96 2.39
C VAL A 54 1.85 10.91 3.87
N LEU A 55 1.39 9.77 4.38
CA LEU A 55 1.18 9.58 5.81
C LEU A 55 1.75 8.26 6.32
N ALA A 56 2.14 8.23 7.60
CA ALA A 56 2.46 7.01 8.33
C ALA A 56 1.22 6.59 9.12
N ALA A 57 0.53 5.57 8.62
CA ALA A 57 -0.79 5.15 9.11
C ALA A 57 -0.74 4.33 10.40
N GLY A 58 0.41 3.72 10.70
CA GLY A 58 0.58 2.72 11.74
C GLY A 58 0.48 1.30 11.17
N VAL A 59 0.98 0.34 11.96
CA VAL A 59 1.10 -1.06 11.57
C VAL A 59 -0.24 -1.79 11.72
N GLY A 60 -0.54 -2.63 10.74
CA GLY A 60 -1.69 -3.53 10.71
C GLY A 60 -2.93 -2.94 10.04
N PRO A 61 -3.85 -3.81 9.55
CA PRO A 61 -4.93 -3.42 8.66
C PRO A 61 -5.93 -2.47 9.33
N ALA A 62 -6.26 -2.69 10.59
CA ALA A 62 -7.22 -1.84 11.31
C ALA A 62 -6.70 -0.41 11.50
N ARG A 63 -5.42 -0.25 11.88
CA ARG A 63 -4.81 1.06 12.08
C ARG A 63 -4.65 1.78 10.74
N ALA A 64 -4.19 1.08 9.71
CA ALA A 64 -4.06 1.61 8.37
C ALA A 64 -5.41 2.10 7.82
N ALA A 65 -6.48 1.32 7.98
CA ALA A 65 -7.83 1.71 7.57
C ALA A 65 -8.30 2.98 8.28
N ALA A 66 -8.19 3.04 9.62
CA ALA A 66 -8.61 4.19 10.40
C ALA A 66 -7.88 5.48 10.01
N SER A 67 -6.55 5.42 9.86
CA SER A 67 -5.73 6.56 9.48
C SER A 67 -6.03 7.05 8.06
N THR A 68 -6.18 6.12 7.11
CA THR A 68 -6.53 6.41 5.72
C THR A 68 -7.91 7.07 5.63
N ALA A 69 -8.94 6.49 6.30
CA ALA A 69 -10.28 7.05 6.32
C ALA A 69 -10.30 8.47 6.92
N THR A 70 -9.52 8.71 7.98
CA THR A 70 -9.38 10.06 8.57
C THR A 70 -8.84 11.06 7.54
N ALA A 71 -7.78 10.71 6.82
CA ALA A 71 -7.18 11.59 5.80
C ALA A 71 -8.14 11.84 4.63
N LEU A 72 -8.81 10.80 4.13
CA LEU A 72 -9.78 10.90 3.03
C LEU A 72 -10.99 11.77 3.42
N THR A 73 -11.53 11.57 4.61
CA THR A 73 -12.66 12.36 5.14
C THR A 73 -12.25 13.84 5.30
N ALA A 74 -11.09 14.11 5.90
CA ALA A 74 -10.63 15.49 6.08
C ALA A 74 -10.42 16.21 4.74
N ALA A 75 -9.85 15.51 3.76
CA ALA A 75 -9.65 16.04 2.42
C ALA A 75 -10.99 16.34 1.72
N ALA A 76 -11.96 15.44 1.80
CA ALA A 76 -13.30 15.63 1.24
C ALA A 76 -14.03 16.82 1.87
N LEU A 77 -14.00 16.93 3.21
CA LEU A 77 -14.65 18.03 3.95
C LEU A 77 -14.01 19.40 3.67
N THR A 78 -12.74 19.43 3.29
CA THR A 78 -12.04 20.68 2.91
C THR A 78 -12.12 21.00 1.41
N GLY A 79 -12.92 20.23 0.64
CA GLY A 79 -13.10 20.43 -0.80
C GLY A 79 -11.85 20.07 -1.64
N ARG A 80 -10.97 19.20 -1.11
CA ARG A 80 -9.73 18.76 -1.76
C ARG A 80 -9.61 17.22 -1.77
N PRO A 81 -10.62 16.50 -2.30
CA PRO A 81 -10.61 15.03 -2.29
C PRO A 81 -9.39 14.48 -3.02
N TYR A 82 -8.99 13.28 -2.64
CA TYR A 82 -8.00 12.51 -3.37
C TYR A 82 -8.66 11.71 -4.51
N ASP A 83 -7.93 11.56 -5.62
CA ASP A 83 -8.36 10.77 -6.78
C ASP A 83 -7.72 9.37 -6.79
N LEU A 84 -6.68 9.16 -5.99
CA LEU A 84 -5.99 7.89 -5.85
C LEU A 84 -5.44 7.72 -4.43
N VAL A 85 -5.54 6.51 -3.90
CA VAL A 85 -4.81 6.07 -2.70
C VAL A 85 -3.77 5.04 -3.11
N VAL A 86 -2.55 5.15 -2.59
CA VAL A 86 -1.48 4.18 -2.81
C VAL A 86 -1.02 3.63 -1.46
N SER A 87 -1.24 2.34 -1.20
CA SER A 87 -0.58 1.65 -0.08
C SER A 87 0.88 1.40 -0.47
N ALA A 88 1.84 1.80 0.37
CA ALA A 88 3.25 1.68 0.05
C ALA A 88 4.10 1.29 1.25
N GLY A 89 5.13 0.49 1.03
CA GLY A 89 6.06 0.11 2.09
C GLY A 89 6.93 -1.08 1.70
N ILE A 90 7.63 -1.61 2.70
CA ILE A 90 8.40 -2.85 2.54
C ILE A 90 7.52 -4.07 2.75
N ALA A 91 7.97 -5.24 2.29
CA ALA A 91 7.23 -6.49 2.41
C ALA A 91 8.16 -7.71 2.46
N GLY A 92 7.62 -8.85 2.90
CA GLY A 92 8.20 -10.15 2.63
C GLY A 92 7.86 -10.61 1.21
N GLY A 93 8.82 -11.20 0.49
CA GLY A 93 8.61 -11.75 -0.85
C GLY A 93 8.42 -13.25 -0.84
N PHE A 94 7.51 -13.78 -1.66
CA PHE A 94 7.36 -15.22 -1.87
C PHE A 94 8.40 -15.72 -2.88
N ALA A 95 9.36 -16.51 -2.37
CA ALA A 95 10.38 -17.13 -3.23
C ALA A 95 9.78 -18.29 -4.06
N PRO A 96 10.26 -18.51 -5.29
CA PRO A 96 11.34 -17.78 -5.98
C PRO A 96 10.84 -16.54 -6.76
N HIS A 97 9.54 -16.24 -6.75
CA HIS A 97 8.90 -15.31 -7.68
C HIS A 97 9.18 -13.83 -7.38
N ALA A 98 9.35 -13.48 -6.10
CA ALA A 98 9.65 -12.12 -5.66
C ALA A 98 10.88 -12.13 -4.72
N PRO A 99 12.11 -12.18 -5.27
CA PRO A 99 13.34 -12.17 -4.46
C PRO A 99 13.52 -10.80 -3.76
N VAL A 100 14.37 -10.79 -2.72
CA VAL A 100 14.76 -9.56 -2.01
C VAL A 100 15.30 -8.53 -3.01
N GLY A 101 14.88 -7.28 -2.87
CA GLY A 101 15.19 -6.18 -3.79
C GLY A 101 14.17 -5.99 -4.92
N SER A 102 13.21 -6.91 -5.11
CA SER A 102 12.13 -6.70 -6.08
C SER A 102 11.20 -5.58 -5.65
N LEU A 103 10.69 -4.83 -6.63
CA LEU A 103 9.47 -4.04 -6.48
C LEU A 103 8.28 -4.86 -6.98
N VAL A 104 7.17 -4.79 -6.26
CA VAL A 104 5.90 -5.42 -6.61
C VAL A 104 4.81 -4.33 -6.67
N VAL A 105 4.10 -4.28 -7.78
CA VAL A 105 2.85 -3.52 -7.95
C VAL A 105 1.72 -4.54 -7.90
N ALA A 106 0.83 -4.41 -6.93
CA ALA A 106 -0.29 -5.32 -6.76
C ALA A 106 -1.29 -5.18 -7.91
N ASP A 107 -1.63 -6.27 -8.56
CA ASP A 107 -2.83 -6.39 -9.40
C ASP A 107 -4.01 -6.98 -8.61
N GLU A 108 -3.73 -7.44 -7.39
CA GLU A 108 -4.69 -7.99 -6.43
C GLU A 108 -4.22 -7.67 -4.99
N ILE A 109 -5.06 -7.03 -4.20
CA ILE A 109 -4.83 -6.70 -2.78
C ILE A 109 -5.74 -7.59 -1.96
N THR A 110 -5.19 -8.60 -1.28
CA THR A 110 -5.98 -9.65 -0.62
C THR A 110 -5.64 -9.78 0.85
N VAL A 111 -6.66 -9.84 1.73
CA VAL A 111 -6.46 -10.25 3.12
C VAL A 111 -6.48 -11.78 3.23
N ALA A 112 -5.38 -12.35 3.73
CA ALA A 112 -5.18 -13.80 3.72
C ALA A 112 -5.71 -14.53 4.99
N ASP A 113 -6.09 -13.78 6.03
CA ASP A 113 -6.45 -14.34 7.34
C ASP A 113 -7.79 -13.80 7.90
N LEU A 114 -8.62 -13.19 7.05
CA LEU A 114 -9.97 -12.76 7.40
C LEU A 114 -10.98 -13.87 7.13
N GLY A 115 -11.36 -14.61 8.16
CA GLY A 115 -12.26 -15.75 8.02
C GLY A 115 -12.44 -16.54 9.30
N ALA A 116 -12.82 -17.82 9.15
CA ALA A 116 -13.02 -18.75 10.24
C ALA A 116 -12.07 -19.95 10.13
N GLY A 117 -11.45 -20.32 11.24
CA GLY A 117 -10.80 -21.63 11.39
C GLY A 117 -11.82 -22.73 11.62
N THR A 118 -11.70 -23.84 10.89
CA THR A 118 -12.55 -25.03 11.04
C THR A 118 -11.67 -26.28 11.22
N ALA A 119 -12.29 -27.41 11.50
CA ALA A 119 -11.56 -28.69 11.58
C ALA A 119 -10.91 -29.06 10.23
N ASP A 120 -11.50 -28.62 9.12
CA ASP A 120 -11.03 -28.90 7.75
C ASP A 120 -10.10 -27.83 7.19
N GLY A 121 -9.82 -26.76 7.96
CA GLY A 121 -8.94 -25.66 7.54
C GLY A 121 -9.57 -24.28 7.67
N PHE A 122 -9.04 -23.32 6.89
CA PHE A 122 -9.49 -21.93 6.89
C PHE A 122 -10.59 -21.70 5.84
N LEU A 123 -11.65 -21.00 6.24
CA LEU A 123 -12.69 -20.49 5.34
C LEU A 123 -12.69 -18.96 5.33
N PRO A 124 -12.49 -18.29 4.17
CA PRO A 124 -12.56 -16.84 4.09
C PRO A 124 -13.98 -16.35 4.36
N VAL A 125 -14.14 -15.10 4.83
CA VAL A 125 -15.47 -14.53 5.14
C VAL A 125 -16.42 -14.56 3.97
N THR A 126 -15.92 -14.50 2.73
CA THR A 126 -16.72 -14.59 1.50
C THR A 126 -17.36 -15.98 1.34
N ALA A 127 -16.66 -17.05 1.73
CA ALA A 127 -17.25 -18.40 1.76
C ALA A 127 -18.32 -18.55 2.86
N LEU A 128 -18.28 -17.67 3.86
CA LEU A 128 -19.33 -17.58 4.91
C LEU A 128 -20.50 -16.66 4.50
N GLY A 129 -20.45 -16.06 3.32
CA GLY A 129 -21.49 -15.15 2.80
C GLY A 129 -21.35 -13.70 3.25
N PHE A 130 -20.18 -13.26 3.72
CA PHE A 130 -19.96 -11.91 4.24
C PHE A 130 -18.80 -11.22 3.53
N GLY A 131 -18.82 -9.88 3.53
CA GLY A 131 -17.70 -8.97 3.28
C GLY A 131 -16.97 -9.18 1.95
N THR A 132 -15.77 -8.66 1.92
CA THR A 132 -14.81 -8.71 0.81
C THR A 132 -13.46 -9.18 1.35
N VAL A 133 -12.69 -9.93 0.59
CA VAL A 133 -11.31 -10.33 0.93
C VAL A 133 -10.29 -9.83 -0.09
N THR A 134 -10.75 -9.23 -1.20
CA THR A 134 -9.90 -8.82 -2.31
C THR A 134 -10.39 -7.51 -2.92
N HIS A 135 -9.46 -6.60 -3.17
CA HIS A 135 -9.65 -5.40 -3.99
C HIS A 135 -8.76 -5.48 -5.23
N LEU A 136 -9.30 -5.06 -6.36
CA LEU A 136 -8.59 -5.02 -7.64
C LEU A 136 -8.25 -3.58 -8.00
N PRO A 137 -6.97 -3.20 -8.05
CA PRO A 137 -6.55 -1.91 -8.56
C PRO A 137 -6.91 -1.75 -10.04
N PRO A 138 -7.05 -0.52 -10.56
CA PRO A 138 -7.31 -0.27 -11.97
C PRO A 138 -6.22 -0.90 -12.85
N ALA A 139 -6.61 -1.80 -13.77
CA ALA A 139 -5.67 -2.59 -14.56
C ALA A 139 -4.71 -1.74 -15.43
N ALA A 140 -5.18 -0.61 -15.95
CA ALA A 140 -4.36 0.33 -16.70
C ALA A 140 -3.27 0.96 -15.80
N LEU A 141 -3.65 1.38 -14.58
CA LEU A 141 -2.71 1.95 -13.61
C LEU A 141 -1.66 0.93 -13.18
N VAL A 142 -2.06 -0.31 -12.90
CA VAL A 142 -1.13 -1.41 -12.56
C VAL A 142 -0.11 -1.61 -13.67
N ARG A 143 -0.56 -1.74 -14.92
CA ARG A 143 0.31 -1.94 -16.08
C ARG A 143 1.31 -0.80 -16.24
N ASP A 144 0.84 0.45 -16.18
CA ASP A 144 1.66 1.63 -16.43
C ASP A 144 2.64 1.87 -15.27
N ALA A 145 2.21 1.64 -14.02
CA ALA A 145 3.06 1.69 -12.84
C ALA A 145 4.15 0.61 -12.85
N ALA A 146 3.78 -0.63 -13.16
CA ALA A 146 4.74 -1.73 -13.24
C ALA A 146 5.79 -1.50 -14.34
N ALA A 147 5.36 -1.03 -15.51
CA ALA A 147 6.26 -0.72 -16.62
C ALA A 147 7.23 0.43 -16.24
N ALA A 148 6.75 1.51 -15.64
CA ALA A 148 7.57 2.66 -15.25
C ALA A 148 8.60 2.28 -14.17
N ALA A 149 8.20 1.52 -13.16
CA ALA A 149 9.07 1.12 -12.05
C ALA A 149 9.97 -0.09 -12.37
N GLY A 150 9.67 -0.86 -13.43
CA GLY A 150 10.31 -2.16 -13.69
C GLY A 150 9.92 -3.19 -12.63
N ALA A 151 8.67 -3.13 -12.16
CA ALA A 151 8.17 -3.94 -11.06
C ALA A 151 7.49 -5.22 -11.52
N LEU A 152 7.47 -6.23 -10.64
CA LEU A 152 6.66 -7.43 -10.81
C LEU A 152 5.17 -7.11 -10.55
N THR A 153 4.26 -7.90 -11.14
CA THR A 153 2.82 -7.80 -10.89
C THR A 153 2.24 -9.10 -10.41
N GLY A 154 1.42 -9.05 -9.36
CA GLY A 154 0.78 -10.21 -8.76
C GLY A 154 0.02 -9.83 -7.49
N ALA A 155 -0.44 -10.82 -6.73
CA ALA A 155 -1.17 -10.58 -5.50
C ALA A 155 -0.22 -10.13 -4.37
N VAL A 156 -0.64 -9.11 -3.61
CA VAL A 156 -0.04 -8.74 -2.33
C VAL A 156 -0.99 -9.15 -1.21
N LEU A 157 -0.49 -10.00 -0.31
CA LEU A 157 -1.27 -10.50 0.81
C LEU A 157 -1.15 -9.57 2.02
N THR A 158 -2.27 -9.25 2.62
CA THR A 158 -2.33 -8.60 3.93
C THR A 158 -2.57 -9.64 5.01
N VAL A 159 -1.73 -9.64 6.04
CA VAL A 159 -1.85 -10.52 7.21
C VAL A 159 -1.82 -9.73 8.50
N SER A 160 -2.55 -10.18 9.52
CA SER A 160 -2.46 -9.62 10.88
C SER A 160 -1.27 -10.18 11.66
N THR A 161 -0.75 -11.34 11.26
CA THR A 161 0.43 -11.98 11.85
C THR A 161 1.41 -12.35 10.75
N VAL A 162 2.58 -11.73 10.76
CA VAL A 162 3.65 -11.98 9.77
C VAL A 162 4.06 -13.45 9.77
N THR A 163 4.21 -14.01 8.59
CA THR A 163 4.60 -15.41 8.39
C THR A 163 6.03 -15.66 8.88
N GLY A 164 6.16 -16.52 9.89
CA GLY A 164 7.44 -16.83 10.56
C GLY A 164 7.93 -18.26 10.37
N THR A 165 7.24 -19.09 9.56
CA THR A 165 7.60 -20.49 9.35
C THR A 165 7.48 -20.90 7.88
N ALA A 166 8.30 -21.86 7.45
CA ALA A 166 8.22 -22.42 6.10
C ALA A 166 6.86 -23.09 5.81
N ALA A 167 6.27 -23.75 6.80
CA ALA A 167 4.97 -24.40 6.66
C ALA A 167 3.85 -23.38 6.40
N ARG A 168 3.86 -22.24 7.12
CA ARG A 168 2.88 -21.17 6.88
C ARG A 168 3.09 -20.51 5.52
N ALA A 169 4.35 -20.28 5.12
CA ALA A 169 4.66 -19.72 3.80
C ALA A 169 4.16 -20.64 2.67
N ALA A 170 4.42 -21.94 2.76
CA ALA A 170 3.92 -22.92 1.78
C ALA A 170 2.38 -22.91 1.73
N HIS A 171 1.72 -22.97 2.89
CA HIS A 171 0.26 -22.95 2.98
C HIS A 171 -0.35 -21.68 2.33
N LEU A 172 0.23 -20.49 2.56
CA LEU A 172 -0.23 -19.27 1.90
C LEU A 172 0.02 -19.30 0.40
N GLY A 173 1.16 -19.84 -0.06
CA GLY A 173 1.46 -20.01 -1.48
C GLY A 173 0.48 -20.96 -2.18
N ASP A 174 0.06 -22.04 -1.51
CA ASP A 174 -0.94 -22.98 -2.03
C ASP A 174 -2.32 -22.34 -2.13
N LEU A 175 -2.73 -21.55 -1.14
CA LEU A 175 -4.02 -20.83 -1.13
C LEU A 175 -4.04 -19.65 -2.12
N HIS A 176 -2.90 -19.01 -2.31
CA HIS A 176 -2.76 -17.80 -3.15
C HIS A 176 -1.61 -17.97 -4.16
N PRO A 177 -1.79 -18.78 -5.21
CA PRO A 177 -0.69 -19.14 -6.14
C PRO A 177 -0.12 -17.96 -6.94
N ARG A 178 -0.78 -16.81 -6.91
CA ARG A 178 -0.30 -15.56 -7.50
C ARG A 178 0.36 -14.61 -6.50
N ALA A 179 0.49 -15.02 -5.23
CA ALA A 179 1.10 -14.18 -4.19
C ALA A 179 2.58 -13.91 -4.50
N LEU A 180 2.94 -12.65 -4.55
CA LEU A 180 4.31 -12.17 -4.69
C LEU A 180 4.86 -11.59 -3.38
N ALA A 181 4.01 -10.94 -2.59
CA ALA A 181 4.45 -10.30 -1.36
C ALA A 181 3.43 -10.45 -0.22
N GLU A 182 3.94 -10.35 1.02
CA GLU A 182 3.17 -10.32 2.27
C GLU A 182 3.48 -9.02 3.02
N ALA A 183 2.43 -8.29 3.40
CA ALA A 183 2.50 -7.06 4.19
C ALA A 183 1.37 -7.04 5.24
N MET A 184 1.18 -5.92 5.95
CA MET A 184 0.20 -5.87 7.04
C MET A 184 -0.89 -4.81 6.86
N GLU A 185 -0.83 -3.94 5.87
CA GLU A 185 -1.68 -2.73 5.79
C GLU A 185 -2.59 -2.69 4.55
N GLY A 186 -2.14 -3.25 3.42
CA GLY A 186 -2.71 -2.99 2.10
C GLY A 186 -4.22 -3.14 2.01
N PHE A 187 -4.76 -4.23 2.54
CA PHE A 187 -6.20 -4.46 2.55
C PHE A 187 -6.96 -3.41 3.39
N GLY A 188 -6.42 -3.00 4.54
CA GLY A 188 -7.04 -1.95 5.35
C GLY A 188 -7.06 -0.59 4.64
N VAL A 189 -6.00 -0.26 3.92
CA VAL A 189 -5.94 0.94 3.07
C VAL A 189 -6.98 0.85 1.95
N ALA A 190 -7.08 -0.31 1.30
CA ALA A 190 -8.03 -0.56 0.21
C ALA A 190 -9.49 -0.49 0.67
N GLU A 191 -9.83 -1.04 1.86
CA GLU A 191 -11.16 -0.91 2.46
C GLU A 191 -11.55 0.55 2.70
N ALA A 192 -10.63 1.36 3.25
CA ALA A 192 -10.86 2.79 3.46
C ALA A 192 -11.04 3.54 2.12
N ALA A 193 -10.24 3.24 1.12
CA ALA A 193 -10.35 3.82 -0.21
C ALA A 193 -11.70 3.46 -0.86
N ALA A 194 -12.09 2.19 -0.82
CA ALA A 194 -13.37 1.71 -1.35
C ALA A 194 -14.57 2.37 -0.67
N ALA A 195 -14.54 2.51 0.65
CA ALA A 195 -15.60 3.21 1.41
C ALA A 195 -15.78 4.68 1.00
N HIS A 196 -14.73 5.31 0.44
CA HIS A 196 -14.76 6.68 -0.06
C HIS A 196 -14.92 6.75 -1.61
N GLY A 197 -15.07 5.61 -2.29
CA GLY A 197 -15.17 5.57 -3.74
C GLY A 197 -13.89 6.04 -4.45
N VAL A 198 -12.73 5.88 -3.84
CA VAL A 198 -11.43 6.28 -4.39
C VAL A 198 -10.68 5.03 -4.84
N PRO A 199 -10.13 5.00 -6.07
CA PRO A 199 -9.27 3.91 -6.53
C PRO A 199 -8.06 3.71 -5.63
N VAL A 200 -7.59 2.45 -5.54
CA VAL A 200 -6.42 2.08 -4.74
C VAL A 200 -5.36 1.40 -5.60
N LEU A 201 -4.09 1.62 -5.27
CA LEU A 201 -2.94 0.88 -5.75
C LEU A 201 -2.13 0.38 -4.54
N GLU A 202 -1.36 -0.69 -4.70
CA GLU A 202 -0.39 -1.10 -3.68
C GLU A 202 0.97 -1.38 -4.30
N ILE A 203 2.04 -0.87 -3.64
CA ILE A 203 3.42 -0.96 -4.09
C ILE A 203 4.29 -1.40 -2.94
N ARG A 204 5.03 -2.50 -3.13
CA ARG A 204 5.90 -3.07 -2.09
C ARG A 204 7.31 -3.29 -2.59
N ALA A 205 8.29 -2.93 -1.74
CA ALA A 205 9.69 -3.29 -1.93
C ALA A 205 10.04 -4.49 -1.04
N VAL A 206 10.56 -5.55 -1.63
CA VAL A 206 10.83 -6.80 -0.89
C VAL A 206 12.12 -6.65 -0.07
N SER A 207 11.98 -6.74 1.26
CA SER A 207 13.09 -6.63 2.23
C SER A 207 13.61 -7.97 2.73
N ASN A 208 12.80 -9.02 2.68
CA ASN A 208 13.11 -10.36 3.19
C ASN A 208 12.24 -11.43 2.50
N PRO A 209 12.62 -12.71 2.53
CA PRO A 209 11.71 -13.77 2.11
C PRO A 209 10.57 -13.98 3.11
N VAL A 210 9.38 -14.35 2.63
CA VAL A 210 8.30 -14.91 3.46
C VAL A 210 8.70 -16.28 3.94
N GLY A 211 8.65 -16.54 5.26
CA GLY A 211 9.04 -17.83 5.83
C GLY A 211 9.74 -17.72 7.18
N PRO A 212 10.71 -18.59 7.46
CA PRO A 212 11.42 -18.57 8.72
C PRO A 212 11.99 -17.20 9.05
N ARG A 213 11.72 -16.73 10.28
CA ARG A 213 12.07 -15.37 10.69
C ARG A 213 13.55 -15.27 11.03
N ASP A 214 14.33 -14.67 10.13
CA ASP A 214 15.72 -14.29 10.31
C ASP A 214 15.86 -12.78 10.11
N ARG A 215 15.77 -12.00 11.20
CA ARG A 215 15.80 -10.52 11.13
C ARG A 215 17.17 -9.98 10.73
N ASP A 216 18.23 -10.69 10.99
CA ASP A 216 19.59 -10.23 10.69
C ASP A 216 19.86 -10.28 9.17
N ALA A 217 19.13 -11.13 8.45
CA ALA A 217 19.15 -11.21 6.99
C ALA A 217 18.23 -10.20 6.29
N TRP A 218 17.45 -9.41 7.02
CA TRP A 218 16.53 -8.42 6.42
C TRP A 218 17.27 -7.24 5.81
N ARG A 219 16.94 -6.91 4.57
CA ARG A 219 17.55 -5.84 3.79
C ARG A 219 16.65 -4.60 3.78
N ILE A 220 16.26 -4.13 4.99
CA ILE A 220 15.30 -3.00 5.14
C ILE A 220 15.81 -1.73 4.45
N GLY A 221 17.11 -1.39 4.64
CA GLY A 221 17.69 -0.19 4.02
C GLY A 221 17.65 -0.23 2.50
N ASP A 222 17.97 -1.41 1.91
CA ASP A 222 17.95 -1.60 0.47
C ASP A 222 16.51 -1.52 -0.07
N ALA A 223 15.53 -2.07 0.65
CA ALA A 223 14.13 -2.01 0.28
C ALA A 223 13.58 -0.56 0.35
N LEU A 224 13.95 0.21 1.38
CA LEU A 224 13.59 1.64 1.46
C LEU A 224 14.20 2.44 0.31
N THR A 225 15.45 2.16 -0.07
CA THR A 225 16.10 2.78 -1.23
C THR A 225 15.35 2.42 -2.52
N ALA A 226 15.02 1.14 -2.72
CA ALA A 226 14.26 0.68 -3.88
C ALA A 226 12.87 1.32 -3.94
N LEU A 227 12.23 1.55 -2.78
CA LEU A 227 10.95 2.25 -2.67
C LEU A 227 11.09 3.71 -3.14
N THR A 228 12.12 4.43 -2.66
CA THR A 228 12.41 5.81 -3.08
C THR A 228 12.65 5.90 -4.61
N GLU A 229 13.52 5.05 -5.14
CA GLU A 229 13.80 5.01 -6.58
C GLU A 229 12.56 4.65 -7.41
N GLY A 230 11.77 3.69 -6.91
CA GLY A 230 10.51 3.28 -7.52
C GLY A 230 9.52 4.44 -7.62
N PHE A 231 9.29 5.16 -6.54
CA PHE A 231 8.39 6.31 -6.52
C PHE A 231 8.90 7.46 -7.41
N GLY A 232 10.21 7.68 -7.50
CA GLY A 232 10.78 8.63 -8.45
C GLY A 232 10.42 8.30 -9.91
N LYS A 233 10.47 7.01 -10.29
CA LYS A 233 10.06 6.54 -11.62
C LYS A 233 8.56 6.59 -11.84
N LEU A 234 7.78 6.43 -10.77
CA LEU A 234 6.31 6.45 -10.80
C LEU A 234 5.72 7.87 -10.86
N ALA A 235 6.48 8.89 -10.52
CA ALA A 235 5.99 10.27 -10.44
C ALA A 235 5.18 10.68 -11.68
N PRO A 236 5.63 10.46 -12.95
CA PRO A 236 4.84 10.84 -14.13
C PRO A 236 3.52 10.05 -14.25
N VAL A 237 3.48 8.79 -13.83
CA VAL A 237 2.28 7.96 -13.86
C VAL A 237 1.26 8.46 -12.85
N LEU A 238 1.71 8.76 -11.63
CA LEU A 238 0.85 9.28 -10.55
C LEU A 238 0.34 10.69 -10.87
N GLU A 239 1.15 11.54 -11.49
CA GLU A 239 0.77 12.88 -11.92
C GLU A 239 -0.26 12.88 -13.05
N SER A 240 -0.14 11.94 -13.99
CA SER A 240 -1.05 11.83 -15.15
C SER A 240 -2.35 11.09 -14.80
N TRP A 241 -2.39 10.38 -13.68
CA TRP A 241 -3.57 9.62 -13.28
C TRP A 241 -4.76 10.53 -13.05
N ASN A 242 -5.87 10.18 -13.69
CA ASN A 242 -7.16 10.82 -13.51
C ASN A 242 -8.24 9.74 -13.43
N ARG A 243 -8.95 9.66 -12.30
CA ARG A 243 -10.01 8.66 -12.08
C ARG A 243 -11.20 8.77 -13.05
N HIS A 244 -11.31 9.88 -13.77
CA HIS A 244 -12.37 10.11 -14.76
C HIS A 244 -12.07 9.51 -16.14
N ASP A 245 -10.86 8.99 -16.33
CA ASP A 245 -10.43 8.37 -17.60
C ASP A 245 -10.69 6.85 -17.62
N GLN A 246 -11.59 6.34 -16.76
CA GLN A 246 -11.94 4.91 -16.62
C GLN A 246 -13.31 4.58 -17.14
#